data_a3606acfca4c1e32e2ba432c7f96e5c7
#
_entry.id   a3606acfca4c1e32e2ba432c7f96e5c7
#
_cell.length_a   1.000
_cell.length_b   1.000
_cell.length_c   1.000
_cell.angle_alpha   90.00
_cell.angle_beta   90.00
_cell.angle_gamma   90.00
#
_symmetry.space_group_name_H-M   'P 1'
#
loop_
_entity.id
_entity.type
_entity.pdbx_description
1 polymer ?
#
loop_
_entity_poly.entity_id
_entity_poly.type
_entity_poly.pdbx_seq_one_letter_code
_entity_poly.pdbx_strand_id
1 'polypeptide(L)'
;MVLFIPKKAICACALAAALVTLAAVALRPSPDTVPASTAAEPRTMLVLDAGHGGEDGGAVSDSGVAESGINLQITRRLYEILRFLGHPAVMTRTGDEAIYDDAAATLREKKVSDLKNRTKLANETA
;
A
#
# COMPACT_ATOMS: atom_id res chain seq x y z
N MET A 1 56.17 -31.69 31.09
CA MET A 1 56.18 -30.50 31.95
C MET A 1 54.72 -30.16 32.25
N VAL A 2 54.23 -30.45 33.44
CA VAL A 2 52.82 -30.16 33.79
C VAL A 2 52.77 -28.80 34.41
N LEU A 3 52.09 -27.86 33.74
CA LEU A 3 51.97 -26.48 34.21
C LEU A 3 50.88 -26.44 35.31
N PHE A 4 51.30 -26.19 36.54
CA PHE A 4 50.36 -26.11 37.68
C PHE A 4 49.84 -24.67 37.79
N ILE A 5 48.60 -24.46 37.34
CA ILE A 5 47.97 -23.14 37.43
C ILE A 5 47.29 -23.02 38.80
N PRO A 6 47.63 -22.05 39.66
CA PRO A 6 47.03 -21.91 40.96
C PRO A 6 45.57 -21.53 40.84
N LYS A 7 44.70 -22.10 41.67
CA LYS A 7 43.24 -21.85 41.71
C LYS A 7 42.89 -20.37 41.71
N LYS A 8 43.72 -19.54 42.39
CA LYS A 8 43.54 -18.08 42.43
C LYS A 8 43.69 -17.42 41.05
N ALA A 9 44.59 -17.90 40.20
CA ALA A 9 44.77 -17.39 38.86
C ALA A 9 43.55 -17.74 37.93
N ILE A 10 43.00 -18.96 38.11
CA ILE A 10 41.80 -19.36 37.36
C ILE A 10 40.59 -18.47 37.75
N CYS A 11 40.39 -18.23 39.03
CA CYS A 11 39.33 -17.33 39.49
C CYS A 11 39.50 -15.88 38.99
N ALA A 12 40.73 -15.37 38.98
CA ALA A 12 41.01 -14.03 38.46
C ALA A 12 40.72 -13.89 36.96
N CYS A 13 41.13 -14.91 36.17
CA CYS A 13 40.82 -14.95 34.74
C CYS A 13 39.32 -15.07 34.44
N ALA A 14 38.60 -15.89 35.22
CA ALA A 14 37.14 -15.99 35.06
C ALA A 14 36.42 -14.68 35.38
N LEU A 15 36.88 -13.98 36.42
CA LEU A 15 36.32 -12.68 36.79
C LEU A 15 36.61 -11.59 35.75
N ALA A 16 37.83 -11.59 35.21
CA ALA A 16 38.20 -10.68 34.12
C ALA A 16 37.39 -10.96 32.85
N ALA A 17 37.20 -12.21 32.47
CA ALA A 17 36.36 -12.58 31.32
C ALA A 17 34.90 -12.16 31.52
N ALA A 18 34.34 -12.33 32.71
CA ALA A 18 32.98 -11.90 33.04
C ALA A 18 32.81 -10.38 32.94
N LEU A 19 33.79 -9.61 33.41
CA LEU A 19 33.79 -8.16 33.31
C LEU A 19 33.87 -7.67 31.86
N VAL A 20 34.72 -8.31 31.04
CA VAL A 20 34.84 -7.97 29.60
C VAL A 20 33.54 -8.29 28.87
N THR A 21 32.90 -9.43 29.14
CA THR A 21 31.62 -9.77 28.51
C THR A 21 30.50 -8.82 28.95
N LEU A 22 30.45 -8.44 30.21
CA LEU A 22 29.48 -7.47 30.72
C LEU A 22 29.67 -6.08 30.10
N ALA A 23 30.93 -5.64 29.97
CA ALA A 23 31.25 -4.37 29.30
C ALA A 23 30.88 -4.42 27.79
N ALA A 24 31.13 -5.52 27.10
CA ALA A 24 30.79 -5.70 25.70
C ALA A 24 29.26 -5.71 25.48
N VAL A 25 28.47 -6.22 26.43
CA VAL A 25 27.01 -6.16 26.40
C VAL A 25 26.49 -4.75 26.68
N ALA A 26 27.10 -4.05 27.65
CA ALA A 26 26.71 -2.69 28.02
C ALA A 26 27.06 -1.64 26.94
N LEU A 27 28.12 -1.88 26.17
CA LEU A 27 28.60 -1.02 25.07
C LEU A 27 28.00 -1.39 23.71
N ARG A 28 27.08 -2.37 23.66
CA ARG A 28 26.38 -2.64 22.39
C ARG A 28 25.59 -1.39 22.01
N PRO A 29 25.81 -0.81 20.82
CA PRO A 29 24.93 0.23 20.33
C PRO A 29 23.51 -0.35 20.32
N SER A 30 22.58 0.35 20.92
CA SER A 30 21.15 0.00 20.78
C SER A 30 20.88 -0.18 19.28
N PRO A 31 20.17 -1.23 18.84
CA PRO A 31 19.71 -1.26 17.47
C PRO A 31 19.00 0.07 17.26
N ASP A 32 19.50 0.86 16.29
CA ASP A 32 18.87 2.12 15.93
C ASP A 32 17.39 1.81 15.72
N THR A 33 16.58 2.15 16.73
CA THR A 33 15.15 2.19 16.54
C THR A 33 14.95 3.30 15.52
N VAL A 34 14.79 2.90 14.26
CA VAL A 34 14.36 3.81 13.21
C VAL A 34 13.10 4.46 13.79
N PRO A 35 13.11 5.76 14.09
CA PRO A 35 11.90 6.38 14.59
C PRO A 35 10.84 6.11 13.55
N ALA A 36 9.76 5.42 13.93
CA ALA A 36 8.59 5.36 13.07
C ALA A 36 8.22 6.83 12.86
N SER A 37 8.50 7.33 11.65
CA SER A 37 8.22 8.71 11.30
C SER A 37 6.73 8.92 11.51
N THR A 38 6.36 9.50 12.63
CA THR A 38 4.98 9.84 12.98
C THR A 38 4.51 11.10 12.28
N ALA A 39 5.39 11.76 11.52
CA ALA A 39 4.99 12.76 10.55
C ALA A 39 4.46 12.02 9.33
N ALA A 40 3.15 11.74 9.29
CA ALA A 40 2.49 11.32 8.07
C ALA A 40 2.67 12.49 7.08
N GLU A 41 3.61 12.32 6.13
CA GLU A 41 3.68 13.21 4.98
C GLU A 41 2.27 13.29 4.37
N PRO A 42 1.81 14.48 3.97
CA PRO A 42 0.50 14.62 3.34
C PRO A 42 0.47 13.71 2.12
N ARG A 43 -0.23 12.59 2.25
CA ARG A 43 -0.32 11.61 1.16
C ARG A 43 -1.32 12.12 0.16
N THR A 44 -0.89 12.28 -1.08
CA THR A 44 -1.78 12.63 -2.20
C THR A 44 -2.87 11.58 -2.32
N MET A 45 -4.13 12.03 -2.40
CA MET A 45 -5.27 11.16 -2.68
C MET A 45 -5.14 10.61 -4.10
N LEU A 46 -5.27 9.30 -4.25
CA LEU A 46 -5.24 8.64 -5.55
C LEU A 46 -6.66 8.37 -6.02
N VAL A 47 -6.99 8.85 -7.21
CA VAL A 47 -8.27 8.55 -7.85
C VAL A 47 -8.05 7.44 -8.86
N LEU A 48 -8.77 6.34 -8.70
CA LEU A 48 -8.70 5.17 -9.56
C LEU A 48 -9.94 5.12 -10.44
N ASP A 49 -9.72 5.24 -11.76
CA ASP A 49 -10.81 5.18 -12.72
C ASP A 49 -10.94 3.79 -13.35
N ALA A 50 -12.08 3.13 -13.09
CA ALA A 50 -12.44 1.89 -13.75
C ALA A 50 -13.18 2.20 -15.05
N GLY A 51 -12.46 2.29 -16.17
CA GLY A 51 -13.02 2.63 -17.48
C GLY A 51 -14.25 1.79 -17.87
N HIS A 52 -15.14 2.39 -18.67
CA HIS A 52 -16.45 1.84 -19.05
C HIS A 52 -17.38 1.61 -17.85
N GLY A 53 -18.50 0.92 -18.06
CA GLY A 53 -19.49 0.55 -17.03
C GLY A 53 -20.92 0.74 -17.48
N GLY A 54 -21.84 0.02 -16.86
CA GLY A 54 -23.25 0.04 -17.19
C GLY A 54 -23.51 -0.33 -18.66
N GLU A 55 -24.22 0.51 -19.41
CA GLU A 55 -24.53 0.29 -20.83
C GLU A 55 -23.28 0.34 -21.74
N ASP A 56 -22.19 0.99 -21.30
CA ASP A 56 -20.93 0.99 -22.02
C ASP A 56 -20.03 -0.15 -21.51
N GLY A 57 -20.21 -1.33 -22.07
CA GLY A 57 -19.38 -2.49 -21.74
C GLY A 57 -17.94 -2.42 -22.24
N GLY A 58 -17.60 -1.46 -23.13
CA GLY A 58 -16.32 -1.45 -23.84
C GLY A 58 -16.25 -2.60 -24.87
N ALA A 59 -15.06 -3.11 -25.14
CA ALA A 59 -14.87 -4.29 -25.96
C ALA A 59 -15.45 -5.54 -25.30
N VAL A 60 -15.96 -6.45 -26.10
CA VAL A 60 -16.49 -7.74 -25.64
C VAL A 60 -15.74 -8.87 -26.35
N SER A 61 -15.21 -9.80 -25.56
CA SER A 61 -14.52 -10.98 -26.10
C SER A 61 -15.50 -11.95 -26.78
N ASP A 62 -14.99 -12.91 -27.57
CA ASP A 62 -15.79 -13.98 -28.19
C ASP A 62 -16.55 -14.83 -27.14
N SER A 63 -16.05 -14.89 -25.91
CA SER A 63 -16.71 -15.58 -24.79
C SER A 63 -17.72 -14.72 -24.03
N GLY A 64 -17.99 -13.49 -24.49
CA GLY A 64 -18.97 -12.58 -23.87
C GLY A 64 -18.45 -11.79 -22.66
N VAL A 65 -17.15 -11.79 -22.39
CA VAL A 65 -16.57 -11.02 -21.29
C VAL A 65 -16.40 -9.57 -21.71
N ALA A 66 -17.04 -8.64 -21.00
CA ALA A 66 -16.95 -7.21 -21.25
C ALA A 66 -15.72 -6.58 -20.60
N GLU A 67 -15.11 -5.63 -21.28
CA GLU A 67 -13.95 -4.87 -20.79
C GLU A 67 -14.26 -4.13 -19.49
N SER A 68 -15.46 -3.58 -19.33
CA SER A 68 -15.89 -2.88 -18.11
C SER A 68 -15.75 -3.74 -16.86
N GLY A 69 -16.08 -5.03 -16.96
CA GLY A 69 -15.95 -5.98 -15.86
C GLY A 69 -14.49 -6.26 -15.49
N ILE A 70 -13.61 -6.37 -16.48
CA ILE A 70 -12.17 -6.56 -16.29
C ILE A 70 -11.57 -5.33 -15.62
N ASN A 71 -11.87 -4.14 -16.16
CA ASN A 71 -11.38 -2.87 -15.61
C ASN A 71 -11.79 -2.69 -14.15
N LEU A 72 -13.04 -2.99 -13.81
CA LEU A 72 -13.53 -2.92 -12.44
C LEU A 72 -12.76 -3.86 -11.51
N GLN A 73 -12.52 -5.10 -11.93
CA GLN A 73 -11.79 -6.08 -11.11
C GLN A 73 -10.33 -5.67 -10.87
N ILE A 74 -9.65 -5.17 -11.91
CA ILE A 74 -8.26 -4.67 -11.80
C ILE A 74 -8.22 -3.48 -10.84
N THR A 75 -9.12 -2.51 -11.03
CA THR A 75 -9.18 -1.29 -10.21
C THR A 75 -9.48 -1.61 -8.75
N ARG A 76 -10.39 -2.53 -8.46
CA ARG A 76 -10.67 -2.99 -7.09
C ARG A 76 -9.45 -3.59 -6.42
N ARG A 77 -8.72 -4.47 -7.10
CA ARG A 77 -7.50 -5.08 -6.54
C ARG A 77 -6.43 -4.04 -6.28
N LEU A 78 -6.26 -3.09 -7.20
CA LEU A 78 -5.32 -1.98 -7.00
C LEU A 78 -5.73 -1.12 -5.80
N TYR A 79 -7.01 -0.80 -5.67
CA TYR A 79 -7.56 -0.06 -4.53
C TYR A 79 -7.26 -0.76 -3.19
N GLU A 80 -7.48 -2.08 -3.11
CA GLU A 80 -7.20 -2.87 -1.92
C GLU A 80 -5.71 -2.86 -1.55
N ILE A 81 -4.83 -3.02 -2.56
CA ILE A 81 -3.38 -2.97 -2.37
C ILE A 81 -2.93 -1.60 -1.86
N LEU A 82 -3.40 -0.52 -2.49
CA LEU A 82 -3.04 0.84 -2.09
C LEU A 82 -3.49 1.13 -0.66
N ARG A 83 -4.71 0.73 -0.30
CA ARG A 83 -5.20 0.86 1.08
C ARG A 83 -4.38 0.05 2.09
N PHE A 84 -4.01 -1.16 1.74
CA PHE A 84 -3.14 -1.99 2.58
C PHE A 84 -1.77 -1.33 2.79
N LEU A 85 -1.22 -0.71 1.76
CA LEU A 85 0.03 0.06 1.83
C LEU A 85 -0.13 1.42 2.52
N GLY A 86 -1.36 1.77 2.94
CA GLY A 86 -1.66 3.01 3.64
C GLY A 86 -1.71 4.23 2.71
N HIS A 87 -1.88 4.06 1.41
CA HIS A 87 -2.15 5.15 0.48
C HIS A 87 -3.65 5.46 0.44
N PRO A 88 -4.07 6.73 0.62
CA PRO A 88 -5.46 7.11 0.46
C PRO A 88 -5.84 6.96 -1.01
N ALA A 89 -6.93 6.26 -1.27
CA ALA A 89 -7.43 6.03 -2.62
C ALA A 89 -8.96 6.02 -2.65
N VAL A 90 -9.53 6.43 -3.78
CA VAL A 90 -10.96 6.38 -4.07
C VAL A 90 -11.16 5.85 -5.49
N MET A 91 -12.28 5.19 -5.72
CA MET A 91 -12.65 4.69 -7.05
C MET A 91 -13.76 5.54 -7.63
N THR A 92 -13.74 5.79 -8.95
CA THR A 92 -14.81 6.52 -9.66
C THR A 92 -16.12 5.76 -9.67
N ARG A 93 -16.07 4.43 -9.70
CA ARG A 93 -17.22 3.54 -9.55
C ARG A 93 -16.83 2.28 -8.78
N THR A 94 -17.77 1.68 -8.08
CA THR A 94 -17.56 0.47 -7.27
C THR A 94 -18.35 -0.73 -7.76
N GLY A 95 -19.24 -0.54 -8.72
CA GLY A 95 -20.04 -1.56 -9.35
C GLY A 95 -19.99 -1.49 -10.89
N ASP A 96 -20.84 -2.24 -11.55
CA ASP A 96 -21.02 -2.17 -13.01
C ASP A 96 -22.06 -1.09 -13.34
N GLU A 97 -21.76 0.14 -12.96
CA GLU A 97 -22.52 1.33 -13.26
C GLU A 97 -21.69 2.35 -14.03
N ALA A 98 -22.37 3.25 -14.74
CA ALA A 98 -21.82 4.48 -15.27
C ALA A 98 -22.39 5.66 -14.46
N ILE A 99 -21.63 6.76 -14.36
CA ILE A 99 -21.99 7.92 -13.53
C ILE A 99 -22.44 9.12 -14.36
N TYR A 100 -23.21 8.85 -15.43
CA TYR A 100 -23.80 9.89 -16.26
C TYR A 100 -25.03 10.53 -15.61
N ASP A 101 -25.38 11.74 -16.08
CA ASP A 101 -26.57 12.46 -15.61
C ASP A 101 -27.85 11.88 -16.22
N ASP A 102 -28.93 11.89 -15.47
CA ASP A 102 -30.25 11.36 -15.90
C ASP A 102 -30.81 12.02 -17.16
N ALA A 103 -30.36 13.26 -17.46
CA ALA A 103 -30.74 13.99 -18.65
C ALA A 103 -30.11 13.43 -19.96
N ALA A 104 -29.10 12.57 -19.86
CA ALA A 104 -28.44 11.98 -21.02
C ALA A 104 -29.31 10.88 -21.64
N ALA A 105 -29.89 11.13 -22.81
CA ALA A 105 -30.86 10.24 -23.45
C ALA A 105 -30.20 9.22 -24.38
N THR A 106 -29.18 9.62 -25.13
CA THR A 106 -28.51 8.74 -26.09
C THR A 106 -27.25 8.14 -25.50
N LEU A 107 -26.81 6.98 -26.02
CA LEU A 107 -25.56 6.34 -25.58
C LEU A 107 -24.35 7.27 -25.70
N ARG A 108 -24.31 8.10 -26.74
CA ARG A 108 -23.24 9.10 -26.91
C ARG A 108 -23.28 10.16 -25.81
N GLU A 109 -24.46 10.69 -25.48
CA GLU A 109 -24.62 11.67 -24.40
C GLU A 109 -24.26 11.07 -23.06
N LYS A 110 -24.69 9.82 -22.78
CA LYS A 110 -24.32 9.09 -21.58
C LYS A 110 -22.81 8.94 -21.44
N LYS A 111 -22.11 8.52 -22.51
CA LYS A 111 -20.64 8.42 -22.49
C LYS A 111 -19.95 9.76 -22.24
N VAL A 112 -20.42 10.84 -22.88
CA VAL A 112 -19.86 12.18 -22.68
C VAL A 112 -20.09 12.67 -21.26
N SER A 113 -21.29 12.47 -20.74
CA SER A 113 -21.64 12.83 -19.34
C SER A 113 -20.84 12.02 -18.34
N ASP A 114 -20.73 10.71 -18.52
CA ASP A 114 -19.93 9.82 -17.68
C ASP A 114 -18.47 10.28 -17.57
N LEU A 115 -17.81 10.55 -18.71
CA LEU A 115 -16.43 11.03 -18.72
C LEU A 115 -16.26 12.38 -18.02
N LYS A 116 -17.22 13.30 -18.18
CA LYS A 116 -17.22 14.58 -17.47
C LYS A 116 -17.33 14.39 -15.97
N ASN A 117 -18.24 13.54 -15.53
CA ASN A 117 -18.48 13.28 -14.12
C ASN A 117 -17.29 12.56 -13.46
N ARG A 118 -16.62 11.64 -14.16
CA ARG A 118 -15.35 11.03 -13.71
C ARG A 118 -14.24 12.08 -13.55
N THR A 119 -14.08 12.95 -14.54
CA THR A 119 -13.10 14.04 -14.47
C THR A 119 -13.41 15.01 -13.33
N LYS A 120 -14.68 15.35 -13.15
CA LYS A 120 -15.13 16.21 -12.05
C LYS A 120 -14.81 15.56 -10.69
N LEU A 121 -15.19 14.30 -10.50
CA LEU A 121 -14.89 13.54 -9.28
C LEU A 121 -13.38 13.51 -8.99
N ALA A 122 -12.55 13.28 -10.02
CA ALA A 122 -11.10 13.27 -9.85
C ALA A 122 -10.57 14.63 -9.38
N ASN A 123 -11.02 15.71 -10.00
CA ASN A 123 -10.57 17.07 -9.66
C ASN A 123 -11.06 17.55 -8.28
N GLU A 124 -12.23 17.09 -7.83
CA GLU A 124 -12.78 17.44 -6.51
C GLU A 124 -12.19 16.61 -5.37
N THR A 125 -11.56 15.49 -5.71
CA THR A 125 -11.04 14.54 -4.71
C THR A 125 -9.51 14.63 -4.55
N ALA A 126 -8.79 15.11 -5.55
CA ALA A 126 -7.32 15.15 -5.60
C ALA A 126 -6.70 16.24 -4.70
#